data_ff674dd7ff4c0e92ec352c53bba9a209
#
_entry.id   ff674dd7ff4c0e92ec352c53bba9a209
#
_cell.length_a   1.000
_cell.length_b   1.000
_cell.length_c   1.000
_cell.angle_alpha   90.00
_cell.angle_beta   90.00
_cell.angle_gamma   90.00
#
_symmetry.space_group_name_H-M   'P 1'
#
loop_
_entity.id
_entity.type
_entity.pdbx_description
1 polymer ?
#
loop_
_entity_poly.entity_id
_entity_poly.type
_entity_poly.pdbx_seq_one_letter_code
_entity_poly.pdbx_strand_id
1 'polypeptide(L)'
;MMPGRPIDHCVLPTADLDVARRRLTALGFTVAPRGLHPFGTENCCVYFADGTFLEPLAVADQVKAGIASMRGNMFTARDAAFRYRLGDEGFSALVLGTEDAAGDHRDFSRAGISAGRILNFSRPFIDAAGRSDTASFKLAFAADLRAPDAFFFTCQRVNAPAVDRSALQQHANGARRIKAVVLEAPEPEDFAAFLQHIVRAMPEQTPDGLRFGAANGNVLVRRSAKPRGLPRPGLRLAEIVFGVESLAKVRSAFDAAAIRHEAQPGRLTVAPAAGQGAAFAFEALSSRG
;
A
#
# COMPACT_ATOMS: atom_id res chain seq x y z
N MET A 1 -17.17 -17.35 -10.58
CA MET A 1 -16.17 -17.08 -9.52
C MET A 1 -16.25 -15.62 -9.19
N MET A 2 -16.41 -15.23 -7.91
CA MET A 2 -16.42 -13.80 -7.53
C MET A 2 -15.03 -13.25 -7.79
N PRO A 3 -14.89 -12.02 -8.34
CA PRO A 3 -13.59 -11.39 -8.52
C PRO A 3 -12.93 -11.18 -7.17
N GLY A 4 -11.59 -11.28 -7.14
CA GLY A 4 -10.81 -10.95 -5.96
C GLY A 4 -11.08 -9.51 -5.51
N ARG A 5 -10.80 -9.19 -4.23
CA ARG A 5 -10.87 -7.79 -3.76
C ARG A 5 -9.96 -6.90 -4.60
N PRO A 6 -10.35 -5.65 -4.90
CA PRO A 6 -9.44 -4.72 -5.55
C PRO A 6 -8.31 -4.31 -4.58
N ILE A 7 -7.12 -4.06 -5.10
CA ILE A 7 -6.09 -3.30 -4.40
C ILE A 7 -6.65 -1.88 -4.19
N ASP A 8 -6.62 -1.39 -2.96
CA ASP A 8 -7.02 -0.02 -2.62
C ASP A 8 -5.78 0.89 -2.54
N HIS A 9 -4.83 0.57 -1.65
CA HIS A 9 -3.60 1.34 -1.50
C HIS A 9 -2.48 0.57 -0.82
N CYS A 10 -1.29 1.19 -0.83
CA CYS A 10 -0.09 0.72 -0.18
C CYS A 10 0.36 1.74 0.86
N VAL A 11 0.61 1.32 2.11
CA VAL A 11 1.08 2.20 3.18
C VAL A 11 2.59 2.13 3.28
N LEU A 12 3.21 3.31 3.19
CA LEU A 12 4.65 3.49 3.19
C LEU A 12 5.05 4.37 4.39
N PRO A 13 5.37 3.77 5.56
CA PRO A 13 5.94 4.52 6.67
C PRO A 13 7.12 5.37 6.21
N THR A 14 7.16 6.61 6.68
CA THR A 14 8.26 7.53 6.45
C THR A 14 8.55 8.33 7.72
N ALA A 15 9.82 8.67 7.94
CA ALA A 15 10.22 9.51 9.06
C ALA A 15 9.73 10.95 8.88
N ASP A 16 9.68 11.43 7.63
CA ASP A 16 9.38 12.82 7.29
C ASP A 16 8.59 12.89 5.97
N LEU A 17 7.38 13.46 6.02
CA LEU A 17 6.52 13.63 4.84
C LEU A 17 7.11 14.56 3.78
N ASP A 18 7.92 15.55 4.16
CA ASP A 18 8.53 16.44 3.18
C ASP A 18 9.65 15.74 2.42
N VAL A 19 10.37 14.81 3.07
CA VAL A 19 11.32 13.90 2.39
C VAL A 19 10.58 13.01 1.41
N ALA A 20 9.48 12.38 1.85
CA ALA A 20 8.65 11.54 0.98
C ALA A 20 8.08 12.33 -0.21
N ARG A 21 7.56 13.52 0.03
CA ARG A 21 7.06 14.42 -1.02
C ARG A 21 8.13 14.74 -2.06
N ARG A 22 9.32 15.19 -1.61
CA ARG A 22 10.42 15.49 -2.53
C ARG A 22 10.84 14.27 -3.35
N ARG A 23 10.97 13.10 -2.68
CA ARG A 23 11.36 11.85 -3.35
C ARG A 23 10.35 11.42 -4.39
N LEU A 24 9.06 11.38 -4.05
CA LEU A 24 7.99 10.97 -4.96
C LEU A 24 7.81 11.97 -6.11
N THR A 25 7.95 13.27 -5.85
CA THR A 25 7.94 14.29 -6.91
C THR A 25 9.12 14.11 -7.87
N ALA A 26 10.33 13.83 -7.36
CA ALA A 26 11.51 13.56 -8.20
C ALA A 26 11.32 12.28 -9.05
N LEU A 27 10.54 11.30 -8.59
CA LEU A 27 10.13 10.11 -9.35
C LEU A 27 9.03 10.42 -10.39
N GLY A 28 8.58 11.68 -10.50
CA GLY A 28 7.58 12.13 -11.46
C GLY A 28 6.13 11.92 -11.00
N PHE A 29 5.89 11.64 -9.73
CA PHE A 29 4.53 11.58 -9.19
C PHE A 29 4.00 12.95 -8.76
N THR A 30 2.71 13.18 -8.93
CA THR A 30 1.98 14.29 -8.32
C THR A 30 1.55 13.88 -6.91
N VAL A 31 2.03 14.61 -5.90
CA VAL A 31 1.79 14.29 -4.49
C VAL A 31 0.72 15.23 -3.94
N ALA A 32 -0.34 14.67 -3.38
CA ALA A 32 -1.46 15.40 -2.78
C ALA A 32 -1.03 16.22 -1.56
N PRO A 33 -1.78 17.26 -1.17
CA PRO A 33 -1.59 17.96 0.08
C PRO A 33 -1.57 17.02 1.30
N ARG A 34 -0.99 17.50 2.41
CA ARG A 34 -0.97 16.79 3.68
C ARG A 34 -2.39 16.49 4.18
N GLY A 35 -2.63 15.25 4.57
CA GLY A 35 -3.84 14.79 5.25
C GLY A 35 -3.55 14.39 6.69
N LEU A 36 -4.43 14.75 7.63
CA LEU A 36 -4.31 14.39 9.03
C LEU A 36 -5.33 13.31 9.40
N HIS A 37 -4.90 12.31 10.15
CA HIS A 37 -5.80 11.36 10.78
C HIS A 37 -6.16 11.80 12.21
N PRO A 38 -7.37 11.47 12.67
CA PRO A 38 -7.83 11.88 13.99
C PRO A 38 -7.06 11.22 15.15
N PHE A 39 -6.16 10.29 14.85
CA PHE A 39 -5.39 9.51 15.82
C PHE A 39 -3.88 9.77 15.77
N GLY A 40 -3.44 10.93 15.23
CA GLY A 40 -2.07 11.41 15.36
C GLY A 40 -1.09 11.01 14.27
N THR A 41 -1.55 10.37 13.18
CA THR A 41 -0.75 10.15 11.97
C THR A 41 -1.14 11.13 10.86
N GLU A 42 -0.26 11.28 9.87
CA GLU A 42 -0.45 12.14 8.71
C GLU A 42 0.06 11.48 7.44
N ASN A 43 -0.42 11.90 6.28
CA ASN A 43 -0.03 11.37 5.01
C ASN A 43 0.11 12.42 3.90
N CYS A 44 0.73 12.05 2.77
CA CYS A 44 0.70 12.80 1.53
C CYS A 44 0.53 11.81 0.35
N CYS A 45 -0.72 11.54 -0.02
CA CYS A 45 -1.05 10.49 -0.97
C CYS A 45 -0.63 10.79 -2.42
N VAL A 46 -0.38 9.71 -3.19
CA VAL A 46 -0.25 9.75 -4.66
C VAL A 46 -1.42 8.96 -5.24
N TYR A 47 -2.38 9.64 -5.86
CA TYR A 47 -3.61 9.04 -6.38
C TYR A 47 -3.47 8.65 -7.84
N PHE A 48 -3.91 7.44 -8.22
CA PHE A 48 -3.91 6.97 -9.60
C PHE A 48 -5.30 7.01 -10.24
N ALA A 49 -5.33 6.96 -11.57
CA ALA A 49 -6.56 7.11 -12.35
C ALA A 49 -7.59 6.00 -12.12
N ASP A 50 -7.14 4.81 -11.70
CA ASP A 50 -8.02 3.67 -11.37
C ASP A 50 -8.54 3.68 -9.93
N GLY A 51 -8.21 4.74 -9.15
CA GLY A 51 -8.61 4.90 -7.76
C GLY A 51 -7.67 4.27 -6.73
N THR A 52 -6.63 3.54 -7.15
CA THR A 52 -5.55 3.10 -6.26
C THR A 52 -4.69 4.27 -5.82
N PHE A 53 -3.94 4.14 -4.71
CA PHE A 53 -3.02 5.18 -4.28
C PHE A 53 -1.86 4.67 -3.43
N LEU A 54 -0.80 5.46 -3.32
CA LEU A 54 0.23 5.31 -2.29
C LEU A 54 -0.13 6.20 -1.10
N GLU A 55 0.15 5.70 0.09
CA GLU A 55 0.01 6.43 1.35
C GLU A 55 1.36 6.50 2.08
N PRO A 56 2.26 7.46 1.73
CA PRO A 56 3.33 7.83 2.63
C PRO A 56 2.76 8.29 3.95
N LEU A 57 3.17 7.63 5.05
CA LEU A 57 2.57 7.79 6.37
C LEU A 57 3.64 8.21 7.37
N ALA A 58 3.42 9.33 8.06
CA ALA A 58 4.26 9.78 9.17
C ALA A 58 3.45 9.91 10.45
N VAL A 59 4.14 10.04 11.58
CA VAL A 59 3.53 10.30 12.88
C VAL A 59 3.63 11.80 13.16
N ALA A 60 2.48 12.50 13.11
CA ALA A 60 2.39 13.93 13.38
C ALA A 60 2.39 14.25 14.88
N ASP A 61 1.82 13.34 15.70
CA ASP A 61 1.68 13.51 17.14
C ASP A 61 1.91 12.15 17.82
N GLN A 62 3.10 11.94 18.35
CA GLN A 62 3.53 10.70 19.02
C GLN A 62 2.67 10.34 20.22
N VAL A 63 2.27 11.34 21.01
CA VAL A 63 1.46 11.12 22.22
C VAL A 63 0.06 10.64 21.82
N LYS A 64 -0.54 11.32 20.86
CA LYS A 64 -1.88 10.98 20.35
C LYS A 64 -1.90 9.60 19.68
N ALA A 65 -0.90 9.29 18.88
CA ALA A 65 -0.77 7.98 18.24
C ALA A 65 -0.55 6.86 19.27
N GLY A 66 0.28 7.11 20.28
CA GLY A 66 0.50 6.18 21.39
C GLY A 66 -0.77 5.91 22.20
N ILE A 67 -1.52 6.95 22.56
CA ILE A 67 -2.80 6.83 23.26
C ILE A 67 -3.82 6.04 22.39
N ALA A 68 -3.88 6.34 21.11
CA ALA A 68 -4.76 5.60 20.18
C ALA A 68 -4.41 4.10 20.15
N SER A 69 -3.12 3.76 20.05
CA SER A 69 -2.63 2.39 20.09
C SER A 69 -3.03 1.66 21.38
N MET A 70 -2.81 2.28 22.54
CA MET A 70 -3.21 1.73 23.85
C MET A 70 -4.72 1.52 23.97
N ARG A 71 -5.54 2.31 23.26
CA ARG A 71 -6.99 2.16 23.21
C ARG A 71 -7.50 1.15 22.17
N GLY A 72 -6.57 0.41 21.54
CA GLY A 72 -6.87 -0.65 20.59
C GLY A 72 -7.06 -0.19 19.14
N ASN A 73 -6.56 1.00 18.77
CA ASN A 73 -6.46 1.38 17.38
C ASN A 73 -5.37 0.54 16.69
N MET A 74 -5.80 -0.46 15.92
CA MET A 74 -4.88 -1.39 15.26
C MET A 74 -4.04 -0.73 14.17
N PHE A 75 -4.52 0.33 13.54
CA PHE A 75 -3.75 1.06 12.53
C PHE A 75 -2.48 1.66 13.15
N THR A 76 -2.62 2.42 14.24
CA THR A 76 -1.48 3.04 14.92
C THR A 76 -0.62 2.02 15.67
N ALA A 77 -1.22 0.99 16.26
CA ALA A 77 -0.47 -0.06 16.98
C ALA A 77 0.45 -0.87 16.05
N ARG A 78 -0.03 -1.20 14.84
CA ARG A 78 0.77 -1.94 13.85
C ARG A 78 1.83 -1.05 13.20
N ASP A 79 1.54 0.23 12.95
CA ASP A 79 2.54 1.19 12.48
C ASP A 79 3.66 1.37 13.52
N ALA A 80 3.32 1.53 14.79
CA ALA A 80 4.31 1.62 15.88
C ALA A 80 5.17 0.35 15.99
N ALA A 81 4.56 -0.84 15.88
CA ALA A 81 5.27 -2.11 15.90
C ALA A 81 6.22 -2.26 14.72
N PHE A 82 5.79 -1.87 13.51
CA PHE A 82 6.63 -1.87 12.32
C PHE A 82 7.85 -0.97 12.51
N ARG A 83 7.63 0.30 12.93
CA ARG A 83 8.72 1.27 13.15
C ARG A 83 9.71 0.81 14.22
N TYR A 84 9.22 0.22 15.30
CA TYR A 84 10.07 -0.34 16.37
C TYR A 84 10.98 -1.47 15.86
N ARG A 85 10.48 -2.31 14.95
CA ARG A 85 11.19 -3.49 14.44
C ARG A 85 12.10 -3.19 13.26
N LEU A 86 11.69 -2.32 12.35
CA LEU A 86 12.32 -2.11 11.05
C LEU A 86 12.80 -0.67 10.80
N GLY A 87 12.48 0.27 11.69
CA GLY A 87 12.76 1.69 11.51
C GLY A 87 11.60 2.46 10.89
N ASP A 88 11.81 3.75 10.70
CA ASP A 88 10.76 4.69 10.30
C ASP A 88 10.43 4.68 8.80
N GLU A 89 11.18 3.94 8.00
CA GLU A 89 11.02 3.86 6.55
C GLU A 89 10.67 2.43 6.12
N GLY A 90 9.70 2.28 5.20
CA GLY A 90 9.42 0.94 4.68
C GLY A 90 8.11 0.81 3.93
N PHE A 91 7.71 -0.44 3.70
CA PHE A 91 6.43 -0.83 3.13
C PHE A 91 5.71 -1.72 4.15
N SER A 92 4.77 -1.16 4.89
CA SER A 92 4.15 -1.83 6.05
C SER A 92 2.82 -2.50 5.76
N ALA A 93 2.01 -1.98 4.83
CA ALA A 93 0.68 -2.53 4.60
C ALA A 93 0.24 -2.56 3.14
N LEU A 94 -0.43 -3.67 2.77
CA LEU A 94 -1.27 -3.79 1.58
C LEU A 94 -2.73 -3.69 2.01
N VAL A 95 -3.46 -2.77 1.40
CA VAL A 95 -4.87 -2.52 1.69
C VAL A 95 -5.74 -2.90 0.51
N LEU A 96 -6.77 -3.69 0.78
CA LEU A 96 -7.75 -4.14 -0.21
C LEU A 96 -9.07 -3.36 -0.03
N GLY A 97 -9.73 -3.02 -1.13
CA GLY A 97 -11.04 -2.41 -1.10
C GLY A 97 -12.14 -3.40 -0.70
N THR A 98 -13.16 -2.92 0.00
CA THR A 98 -14.34 -3.70 0.36
C THR A 98 -15.59 -2.84 0.48
N GLU A 99 -16.75 -3.44 0.26
CA GLU A 99 -18.05 -2.82 0.50
C GLU A 99 -18.65 -3.21 1.87
N ASP A 100 -18.06 -4.24 2.56
CA ASP A 100 -18.51 -4.72 3.87
C ASP A 100 -17.34 -5.08 4.78
N ALA A 101 -16.72 -4.07 5.38
CA ALA A 101 -15.65 -4.28 6.36
C ALA A 101 -16.13 -5.03 7.62
N ALA A 102 -17.42 -4.93 7.98
CA ALA A 102 -17.95 -5.68 9.11
C ALA A 102 -18.07 -7.17 8.78
N GLY A 103 -18.46 -7.52 7.56
CA GLY A 103 -18.41 -8.89 7.04
C GLY A 103 -16.99 -9.43 7.00
N ASP A 104 -16.06 -8.66 6.50
CA ASP A 104 -14.64 -9.03 6.46
C ASP A 104 -14.08 -9.31 7.86
N HIS A 105 -14.38 -8.46 8.82
CA HIS A 105 -13.96 -8.68 10.21
C HIS A 105 -14.52 -10.00 10.79
N ARG A 106 -15.80 -10.32 10.52
CA ARG A 106 -16.38 -11.61 10.92
C ARG A 106 -15.69 -12.79 10.25
N ASP A 107 -15.39 -12.67 8.96
CA ASP A 107 -14.70 -13.70 8.18
C ASP A 107 -13.27 -13.92 8.69
N PHE A 108 -12.52 -12.85 8.92
CA PHE A 108 -11.17 -12.91 9.49
C PHE A 108 -11.19 -13.52 10.91
N SER A 109 -12.21 -13.20 11.71
CA SER A 109 -12.35 -13.79 13.07
C SER A 109 -12.65 -15.28 13.00
N ARG A 110 -13.55 -15.73 12.11
CA ARG A 110 -13.85 -17.16 11.93
C ARG A 110 -12.64 -17.94 11.39
N ALA A 111 -11.85 -17.31 10.52
CA ALA A 111 -10.64 -17.91 9.97
C ALA A 111 -9.44 -17.87 10.94
N GLY A 112 -9.58 -17.27 12.13
CA GLY A 112 -8.51 -17.16 13.12
C GLY A 112 -7.38 -16.21 12.71
N ILE A 113 -7.62 -15.31 11.74
CA ILE A 113 -6.62 -14.37 11.22
C ILE A 113 -6.93 -12.91 11.55
N SER A 114 -7.96 -12.62 12.35
CA SER A 114 -8.26 -11.26 12.77
C SER A 114 -7.10 -10.65 13.56
N ALA A 115 -6.68 -9.45 13.19
CA ALA A 115 -5.64 -8.71 13.92
C ALA A 115 -6.19 -7.81 15.02
N GLY A 116 -7.50 -7.77 15.23
CA GLY A 116 -8.11 -6.96 16.30
C GLY A 116 -9.44 -6.32 15.87
N ARG A 117 -9.85 -5.32 16.65
CA ARG A 117 -11.16 -4.67 16.44
C ARG A 117 -11.20 -3.88 15.13
N ILE A 118 -12.40 -3.81 14.56
CA ILE A 118 -12.67 -2.92 13.42
C ILE A 118 -12.44 -1.45 13.85
N LEU A 119 -11.82 -0.68 12.98
CA LEU A 119 -11.61 0.76 13.19
C LEU A 119 -12.59 1.54 12.34
N ASN A 120 -13.40 2.39 12.99
CA ASN A 120 -14.25 3.37 12.32
C ASN A 120 -13.70 4.75 12.60
N PHE A 121 -13.49 5.53 11.55
CA PHE A 121 -13.08 6.92 11.72
C PHE A 121 -13.58 7.80 10.59
N SER A 122 -13.63 9.10 10.89
CA SER A 122 -13.96 10.13 9.91
C SER A 122 -12.95 11.26 10.01
N ARG A 123 -12.70 11.94 8.91
CA ARG A 123 -11.87 13.13 8.87
C ARG A 123 -12.53 14.21 8.03
N PRO A 124 -12.38 15.50 8.41
CA PRO A 124 -12.80 16.60 7.55
C PRO A 124 -12.07 16.54 6.20
N PHE A 125 -12.78 16.92 5.19
CA PHE A 125 -12.26 17.12 3.86
C PHE A 125 -12.70 18.51 3.37
N ILE A 126 -11.78 19.30 2.84
CA ILE A 126 -12.07 20.60 2.24
C ILE A 126 -11.63 20.53 0.78
N ASP A 127 -12.52 20.81 -0.15
CA ASP A 127 -12.21 20.83 -1.59
C ASP A 127 -11.53 22.14 -2.00
N ALA A 128 -11.08 22.21 -3.26
CA ALA A 128 -10.41 23.39 -3.82
C ALA A 128 -11.32 24.63 -3.85
N ALA A 129 -12.63 24.48 -3.79
CA ALA A 129 -13.62 25.55 -3.70
C ALA A 129 -13.96 25.94 -2.27
N GLY A 130 -13.28 25.37 -1.26
CA GLY A 130 -13.51 25.63 0.16
C GLY A 130 -14.74 24.94 0.77
N ARG A 131 -15.40 24.03 0.05
CA ARG A 131 -16.54 23.28 0.56
C ARG A 131 -16.05 22.20 1.52
N SER A 132 -16.68 22.15 2.69
CA SER A 132 -16.37 21.13 3.71
C SER A 132 -17.25 19.90 3.52
N ASP A 133 -16.67 18.72 3.61
CA ASP A 133 -17.32 17.42 3.65
C ASP A 133 -16.59 16.50 4.64
N THR A 134 -17.09 15.29 4.85
CA THR A 134 -16.51 14.34 5.79
C THR A 134 -16.21 13.03 5.07
N ALA A 135 -14.96 12.64 4.97
CA ALA A 135 -14.57 11.31 4.52
C ALA A 135 -14.67 10.33 5.71
N SER A 136 -15.38 9.21 5.52
CA SER A 136 -15.62 8.20 6.56
C SER A 136 -15.20 6.81 6.09
N PHE A 137 -14.55 6.07 6.98
CA PHE A 137 -13.92 4.79 6.68
C PHE A 137 -14.22 3.74 7.74
N LYS A 138 -14.27 2.47 7.31
CA LYS A 138 -14.24 1.30 8.19
C LYS A 138 -13.13 0.37 7.76
N LEU A 139 -12.25 -0.03 8.70
CA LEU A 139 -11.12 -0.89 8.42
C LEU A 139 -11.28 -2.21 9.19
N ALA A 140 -11.12 -3.35 8.50
CA ALA A 140 -11.04 -4.66 9.12
C ALA A 140 -9.63 -5.24 8.91
N PHE A 141 -9.02 -5.70 9.99
CA PHE A 141 -7.59 -6.04 10.05
C PHE A 141 -7.37 -7.54 10.09
N ALA A 142 -6.36 -8.00 9.34
CA ALA A 142 -5.90 -9.37 9.33
C ALA A 142 -4.39 -9.46 9.55
N ALA A 143 -3.94 -10.53 10.20
CA ALA A 143 -2.53 -10.80 10.43
C ALA A 143 -2.23 -12.29 10.42
N ASP A 144 -1.01 -12.62 10.06
CA ASP A 144 -0.37 -13.90 10.27
C ASP A 144 0.83 -13.68 11.20
N LEU A 145 0.90 -14.45 12.30
CA LEU A 145 1.99 -14.29 13.27
C LEU A 145 3.37 -14.62 12.68
N ARG A 146 3.42 -15.37 11.58
CA ARG A 146 4.64 -15.65 10.82
C ARG A 146 5.08 -14.48 9.95
N ALA A 147 4.22 -13.45 9.79
CA ALA A 147 4.45 -12.25 8.99
C ALA A 147 4.24 -10.97 9.84
N PRO A 148 5.02 -10.77 10.92
CA PRO A 148 4.78 -9.66 11.86
C PRO A 148 4.98 -8.27 11.24
N ASP A 149 5.72 -8.19 10.15
CA ASP A 149 6.12 -6.94 9.49
C ASP A 149 5.32 -6.66 8.19
N ALA A 150 4.41 -7.57 7.81
CA ALA A 150 3.47 -7.37 6.72
C ALA A 150 2.05 -7.20 7.30
N PHE A 151 1.47 -6.04 7.06
CA PHE A 151 0.17 -5.70 7.60
C PHE A 151 -0.89 -5.69 6.50
N PHE A 152 -2.05 -6.27 6.78
CA PHE A 152 -3.14 -6.39 5.83
C PHE A 152 -4.44 -5.91 6.44
N PHE A 153 -5.20 -5.14 5.70
CA PHE A 153 -6.55 -4.76 6.10
C PHE A 153 -7.42 -4.45 4.89
N THR A 154 -8.73 -4.49 5.10
CA THR A 154 -9.70 -4.03 4.12
C THR A 154 -10.20 -2.65 4.49
N CYS A 155 -10.44 -1.80 3.48
CA CYS A 155 -10.90 -0.44 3.63
C CYS A 155 -12.26 -0.28 2.93
N GLN A 156 -13.30 0.00 3.71
CA GLN A 156 -14.60 0.42 3.23
C GLN A 156 -14.68 1.94 3.30
N ARG A 157 -14.91 2.58 2.17
CA ARG A 157 -15.20 4.02 2.08
C ARG A 157 -16.70 4.21 2.30
N VAL A 158 -17.11 4.52 3.54
CA VAL A 158 -18.54 4.71 3.91
C VAL A 158 -19.06 6.01 3.35
N ASN A 159 -18.26 7.07 3.43
CA ASN A 159 -18.53 8.34 2.75
C ASN A 159 -17.23 8.78 2.05
N ALA A 160 -17.30 8.90 0.74
CA ALA A 160 -16.21 9.43 -0.08
C ALA A 160 -16.68 10.75 -0.70
N PRO A 161 -16.15 11.91 -0.27
CA PRO A 161 -16.49 13.19 -0.86
C PRO A 161 -16.33 13.17 -2.37
N ALA A 162 -17.33 13.64 -3.10
CA ALA A 162 -17.29 13.78 -4.55
C ALA A 162 -16.41 14.98 -4.92
N VAL A 163 -15.11 14.73 -5.04
CA VAL A 163 -14.10 15.75 -5.35
C VAL A 163 -13.42 15.41 -6.65
N ASP A 164 -13.27 16.41 -7.49
CA ASP A 164 -12.42 16.27 -8.67
C ASP A 164 -10.94 16.13 -8.24
N ARG A 165 -10.38 14.95 -8.48
CA ARG A 165 -8.98 14.61 -8.25
C ARG A 165 -8.19 14.45 -9.54
N SER A 166 -8.76 14.82 -10.68
CA SER A 166 -8.16 14.60 -12.00
C SER A 166 -6.73 15.17 -12.10
N ALA A 167 -6.49 16.37 -11.55
CA ALA A 167 -5.18 16.98 -11.51
C ALA A 167 -4.18 16.18 -10.63
N LEU A 168 -4.64 15.57 -9.54
CA LEU A 168 -3.80 14.75 -8.65
C LEU A 168 -3.51 13.35 -9.22
N GLN A 169 -4.25 12.93 -10.25
CA GLN A 169 -4.11 11.64 -10.91
C GLN A 169 -3.24 11.70 -12.18
N GLN A 170 -2.72 12.89 -12.50
CA GLN A 170 -1.80 13.09 -13.63
C GLN A 170 -0.37 13.13 -13.13
N HIS A 171 0.46 12.25 -13.68
CA HIS A 171 1.86 12.08 -13.27
C HIS A 171 2.80 12.29 -14.44
N ALA A 172 3.89 13.04 -14.24
CA ALA A 172 4.90 13.29 -15.26
C ALA A 172 5.55 11.98 -15.77
N ASN A 173 5.67 10.96 -14.90
CA ASN A 173 6.15 9.63 -15.26
C ASN A 173 5.11 8.76 -15.99
N GLY A 174 3.88 9.25 -16.19
CA GLY A 174 2.81 8.52 -16.89
C GLY A 174 2.22 7.34 -16.12
N ALA A 175 2.41 7.24 -14.80
CA ALA A 175 1.80 6.20 -13.99
C ALA A 175 0.28 6.37 -13.91
N ARG A 176 -0.45 5.26 -14.10
CA ARG A 176 -1.92 5.25 -14.16
C ARG A 176 -2.58 4.41 -13.09
N ARG A 177 -1.87 3.40 -12.56
CA ARG A 177 -2.38 2.46 -11.55
C ARG A 177 -1.27 1.71 -10.83
N ILE A 178 -1.62 1.10 -9.70
CA ILE A 178 -0.84 0.01 -9.11
C ILE A 178 -1.22 -1.27 -9.87
N LYS A 179 -0.29 -1.79 -10.69
CA LYS A 179 -0.48 -3.00 -11.51
C LYS A 179 -0.33 -4.26 -10.68
N ALA A 180 0.64 -4.27 -9.77
CA ALA A 180 0.87 -5.36 -8.85
C ALA A 180 1.56 -4.90 -7.56
N VAL A 181 1.36 -5.68 -6.50
CA VAL A 181 2.12 -5.60 -5.26
C VAL A 181 2.88 -6.91 -5.11
N VAL A 182 4.20 -6.81 -4.90
CA VAL A 182 5.08 -7.97 -4.72
C VAL A 182 5.43 -8.13 -3.25
N LEU A 183 5.15 -9.30 -2.75
CA LEU A 183 5.57 -9.79 -1.45
C LEU A 183 6.71 -10.78 -1.66
N GLU A 184 7.49 -11.00 -0.62
CA GLU A 184 8.53 -12.02 -0.61
C GLU A 184 8.41 -12.92 0.60
N ALA A 185 8.62 -14.21 0.39
CA ALA A 185 8.70 -15.23 1.43
C ALA A 185 9.67 -16.34 1.03
N PRO A 186 10.39 -16.96 1.98
CA PRO A 186 11.20 -18.15 1.68
C PRO A 186 10.36 -19.31 1.14
N GLU A 187 9.15 -19.49 1.70
CA GLU A 187 8.17 -20.49 1.29
C GLU A 187 6.81 -19.79 1.04
N PRO A 188 6.55 -19.33 -0.20
CA PRO A 188 5.31 -18.64 -0.57
C PRO A 188 4.04 -19.44 -0.23
N GLU A 189 4.11 -20.76 -0.36
CA GLU A 189 3.01 -21.69 -0.16
C GLU A 189 2.49 -21.68 1.29
N ASP A 190 3.34 -21.39 2.26
CA ASP A 190 2.96 -21.28 3.67
C ASP A 190 1.93 -20.17 3.93
N PHE A 191 1.87 -19.17 3.05
CA PHE A 191 0.97 -18.01 3.15
C PHE A 191 -0.21 -18.09 2.17
N ALA A 192 -0.33 -19.17 1.39
CA ALA A 192 -1.36 -19.29 0.36
C ALA A 192 -2.77 -19.16 0.94
N ALA A 193 -3.10 -19.90 1.98
CA ALA A 193 -4.41 -19.87 2.62
C ALA A 193 -4.71 -18.49 3.24
N PHE A 194 -3.73 -17.88 3.92
CA PHE A 194 -3.87 -16.54 4.49
C PHE A 194 -4.18 -15.49 3.42
N LEU A 195 -3.37 -15.44 2.35
CA LEU A 195 -3.56 -14.47 1.28
C LEU A 195 -4.83 -14.73 0.46
N GLN A 196 -5.25 -15.99 0.32
CA GLN A 196 -6.52 -16.33 -0.30
C GLN A 196 -7.71 -15.70 0.44
N HIS A 197 -7.72 -15.72 1.77
CA HIS A 197 -8.73 -15.03 2.58
C HIS A 197 -8.69 -13.51 2.40
N ILE A 198 -7.49 -12.92 2.35
CA ILE A 198 -7.30 -11.47 2.22
C ILE A 198 -7.71 -11.00 0.83
N VAL A 199 -7.19 -11.62 -0.22
CA VAL A 199 -7.41 -11.19 -1.62
C VAL A 199 -8.76 -11.70 -2.15
N ARG A 200 -9.33 -12.75 -1.55
CA ARG A 200 -10.52 -13.49 -2.05
C ARG A 200 -10.29 -14.07 -3.46
N ALA A 201 -9.09 -14.52 -3.73
CA ALA A 201 -8.72 -15.16 -4.99
C ALA A 201 -7.92 -16.43 -4.73
N MET A 202 -8.11 -17.45 -5.57
CA MET A 202 -7.31 -18.67 -5.51
C MET A 202 -5.87 -18.37 -5.92
N PRO A 203 -4.86 -18.98 -5.26
CA PRO A 203 -3.48 -18.89 -5.69
C PRO A 203 -3.26 -19.61 -7.02
N GLU A 204 -2.51 -18.97 -7.91
CA GLU A 204 -1.99 -19.55 -9.12
C GLU A 204 -0.48 -19.73 -8.97
N GLN A 205 0.04 -20.92 -9.33
CA GLN A 205 1.47 -21.19 -9.33
C GLN A 205 2.15 -20.40 -10.44
N THR A 206 3.31 -19.82 -10.12
CA THR A 206 4.20 -19.17 -11.09
C THR A 206 5.62 -19.74 -10.93
N PRO A 207 6.51 -19.57 -11.92
CA PRO A 207 7.90 -20.01 -11.76
C PRO A 207 8.59 -19.48 -10.51
N ASP A 208 8.23 -18.26 -10.07
CA ASP A 208 8.87 -17.55 -8.97
C ASP A 208 8.10 -17.63 -7.64
N GLY A 209 6.94 -18.32 -7.60
CA GLY A 209 6.10 -18.44 -6.40
C GLY A 209 4.60 -18.45 -6.70
N LEU A 210 3.84 -17.51 -6.10
CA LEU A 210 2.38 -17.48 -6.21
C LEU A 210 1.87 -16.16 -6.78
N ARG A 211 0.76 -16.22 -7.51
CA ARG A 211 -0.04 -15.06 -7.95
C ARG A 211 -1.47 -15.18 -7.44
N PHE A 212 -2.00 -14.06 -6.96
CA PHE A 212 -3.41 -13.88 -6.62
C PHE A 212 -3.98 -12.75 -7.47
N GLY A 213 -5.02 -13.04 -8.25
CA GLY A 213 -5.70 -12.05 -9.09
C GLY A 213 -6.60 -11.15 -8.24
N ALA A 214 -6.25 -9.88 -8.08
CA ALA A 214 -7.14 -8.85 -7.56
C ALA A 214 -8.02 -8.29 -8.69
N ALA A 215 -9.14 -7.64 -8.36
CA ALA A 215 -10.06 -7.11 -9.37
C ALA A 215 -9.41 -6.07 -10.31
N ASN A 216 -8.38 -5.35 -9.85
CA ASN A 216 -7.71 -4.29 -10.59
C ASN A 216 -6.18 -4.51 -10.74
N GLY A 217 -5.65 -5.66 -10.35
CA GLY A 217 -4.21 -5.92 -10.40
C GLY A 217 -3.85 -7.30 -9.89
N ASN A 218 -2.62 -7.48 -9.43
CA ASN A 218 -2.14 -8.74 -8.89
C ASN A 218 -1.43 -8.56 -7.55
N VAL A 219 -1.56 -9.57 -6.69
CA VAL A 219 -0.71 -9.75 -5.52
C VAL A 219 0.21 -10.93 -5.84
N LEU A 220 1.52 -10.67 -5.87
CA LEU A 220 2.54 -11.65 -6.20
C LEU A 220 3.31 -12.02 -4.94
N VAL A 221 3.58 -13.29 -4.71
CA VAL A 221 4.47 -13.73 -3.64
C VAL A 221 5.67 -14.40 -4.28
N ARG A 222 6.80 -13.70 -4.28
CA ARG A 222 8.05 -14.18 -4.86
C ARG A 222 8.83 -14.97 -3.82
N ARG A 223 9.40 -16.08 -4.26
CA ARG A 223 10.32 -16.85 -3.41
C ARG A 223 11.60 -16.07 -3.19
N SER A 224 11.93 -15.81 -1.91
CA SER A 224 13.16 -15.16 -1.52
C SER A 224 14.21 -16.20 -1.07
N ALA A 225 15.48 -15.83 -1.14
CA ALA A 225 16.54 -16.64 -0.55
C ALA A 225 16.30 -16.77 0.96
N LYS A 226 16.54 -17.97 1.53
CA LYS A 226 16.51 -18.15 2.98
C LYS A 226 17.68 -17.36 3.59
N PRO A 227 17.43 -16.37 4.44
CA PRO A 227 18.52 -15.67 5.09
C PRO A 227 19.27 -16.63 6.01
N ARG A 228 20.58 -16.42 6.08
CA ARG A 228 21.43 -17.08 7.08
C ARG A 228 21.24 -16.38 8.42
N GLY A 229 20.66 -17.06 9.39
CA GLY A 229 20.45 -16.55 10.76
C GLY A 229 18.98 -16.57 11.20
N LEU A 230 18.77 -16.30 12.48
CA LEU A 230 17.46 -16.19 13.12
C LEU A 230 17.10 -14.71 13.33
N PRO A 231 15.79 -14.36 13.36
CA PRO A 231 14.61 -15.19 13.07
C PRO A 231 14.39 -15.36 11.56
N ARG A 232 13.68 -16.45 11.16
CA ARG A 232 13.28 -16.64 9.77
C ARG A 232 12.38 -15.47 9.36
N PRO A 233 12.72 -14.69 8.31
CA PRO A 233 11.76 -13.72 7.82
C PRO A 233 10.59 -14.49 7.25
N GLY A 234 9.41 -14.10 7.68
CA GLY A 234 8.17 -14.56 7.09
C GLY A 234 7.86 -13.84 5.79
N LEU A 235 6.56 -13.64 5.55
CA LEU A 235 6.09 -12.82 4.45
C LEU A 235 6.42 -11.34 4.69
N ARG A 236 6.98 -10.66 3.68
CA ARG A 236 7.25 -9.21 3.71
C ARG A 236 6.75 -8.53 2.45
N LEU A 237 6.34 -7.29 2.56
CA LEU A 237 6.04 -6.42 1.43
C LEU A 237 7.36 -5.88 0.86
N ALA A 238 7.55 -5.97 -0.46
CA ALA A 238 8.86 -5.71 -1.06
C ALA A 238 8.83 -4.66 -2.17
N GLU A 239 7.84 -4.75 -3.10
CA GLU A 239 7.87 -3.93 -4.30
C GLU A 239 6.45 -3.55 -4.73
N ILE A 240 6.32 -2.36 -5.31
CA ILE A 240 5.10 -1.87 -5.94
C ILE A 240 5.36 -1.73 -7.44
N VAL A 241 4.54 -2.36 -8.26
CA VAL A 241 4.63 -2.30 -9.72
C VAL A 241 3.57 -1.35 -10.25
N PHE A 242 4.00 -0.31 -10.94
CA PHE A 242 3.12 0.67 -11.58
C PHE A 242 2.89 0.35 -13.06
N GLY A 243 1.64 0.43 -13.48
CA GLY A 243 1.28 0.46 -14.89
C GLY A 243 1.43 1.89 -15.43
N VAL A 244 2.28 2.07 -16.44
CA VAL A 244 2.60 3.37 -17.03
C VAL A 244 2.19 3.43 -18.50
N GLU A 245 1.95 4.64 -19.00
CA GLU A 245 1.64 4.86 -20.40
C GLU A 245 2.84 4.53 -21.31
N SER A 246 4.05 4.87 -20.86
CA SER A 246 5.28 4.69 -21.65
C SER A 246 6.50 4.62 -20.73
N LEU A 247 7.33 3.58 -20.90
CA LEU A 247 8.63 3.50 -20.22
C LEU A 247 9.61 4.58 -20.64
N ALA A 248 9.45 5.14 -21.87
CA ALA A 248 10.27 6.26 -22.32
C ALA A 248 9.97 7.53 -21.50
N LYS A 249 8.69 7.80 -21.16
CA LYS A 249 8.32 8.92 -20.27
C LYS A 249 8.93 8.73 -18.88
N VAL A 250 8.86 7.51 -18.31
CA VAL A 250 9.46 7.20 -17.01
C VAL A 250 10.96 7.45 -17.04
N ARG A 251 11.66 6.92 -18.04
CA ARG A 251 13.10 7.10 -18.21
C ARG A 251 13.48 8.57 -18.30
N SER A 252 12.78 9.33 -19.15
CA SER A 252 13.02 10.77 -19.29
C SER A 252 12.85 11.54 -17.97
N ALA A 253 11.83 11.18 -17.16
CA ALA A 253 11.62 11.80 -15.86
C ALA A 253 12.76 11.43 -14.87
N PHE A 254 13.24 10.18 -14.91
CA PHE A 254 14.33 9.72 -14.05
C PHE A 254 15.68 10.36 -14.43
N ASP A 255 15.97 10.45 -15.73
CA ASP A 255 17.19 11.09 -16.23
C ASP A 255 17.22 12.57 -15.85
N ALA A 256 16.09 13.28 -16.02
CA ALA A 256 15.97 14.68 -15.65
C ALA A 256 16.16 14.94 -14.14
N ALA A 257 15.77 13.98 -13.29
CA ALA A 257 15.89 14.07 -11.83
C ALA A 257 17.12 13.32 -11.27
N ALA A 258 18.01 12.81 -12.14
CA ALA A 258 19.19 12.00 -11.79
C ALA A 258 18.84 10.79 -10.89
N ILE A 259 17.70 10.15 -11.13
CA ILE A 259 17.25 8.97 -10.39
C ILE A 259 17.97 7.73 -10.92
N ARG A 260 18.74 7.07 -10.05
CA ARG A 260 19.34 5.77 -10.38
C ARG A 260 18.23 4.72 -10.54
N HIS A 261 18.29 4.00 -11.64
CA HIS A 261 17.32 2.94 -11.95
C HIS A 261 17.99 1.80 -12.72
N GLU A 262 17.43 0.61 -12.61
CA GLU A 262 17.79 -0.56 -13.39
C GLU A 262 16.81 -0.73 -14.54
N ALA A 263 17.31 -1.03 -15.74
CA ALA A 263 16.50 -1.26 -16.92
C ALA A 263 16.57 -2.72 -17.34
N GLN A 264 15.42 -3.35 -17.46
CA GLN A 264 15.24 -4.69 -18.02
C GLN A 264 14.25 -4.63 -19.19
N PRO A 265 14.15 -5.63 -20.07
CA PRO A 265 13.15 -5.66 -21.12
C PRO A 265 11.73 -5.47 -20.55
N GLY A 266 11.05 -4.40 -20.95
CA GLY A 266 9.69 -4.09 -20.51
C GLY A 266 9.54 -3.53 -19.09
N ARG A 267 10.64 -3.23 -18.37
CA ARG A 267 10.60 -2.83 -16.96
C ARG A 267 11.73 -1.87 -16.56
N LEU A 268 11.40 -0.88 -15.76
CA LEU A 268 12.36 -0.05 -15.03
C LEU A 268 12.15 -0.24 -13.54
N THR A 269 13.23 -0.35 -12.77
CA THR A 269 13.16 -0.56 -11.30
C THR A 269 14.01 0.48 -10.59
N VAL A 270 13.45 1.04 -9.52
CA VAL A 270 14.13 1.95 -8.61
C VAL A 270 14.21 1.30 -7.23
N ALA A 271 15.41 1.20 -6.69
CA ALA A 271 15.64 0.66 -5.35
C ALA A 271 14.99 1.55 -4.27
N PRO A 272 14.68 0.99 -3.08
CA PRO A 272 14.20 1.76 -1.94
C PRO A 272 15.14 2.91 -1.61
N ALA A 273 14.57 4.03 -1.19
CA ALA A 273 15.29 5.21 -0.73
C ALA A 273 14.47 5.94 0.33
N ALA A 274 15.07 6.87 1.05
CA ALA A 274 14.36 7.70 2.04
C ALA A 274 13.13 8.39 1.41
N GLY A 275 12.00 8.28 2.09
CA GLY A 275 10.70 8.78 1.64
C GLY A 275 10.02 7.96 0.55
N GLN A 276 10.60 6.81 0.14
CA GLN A 276 10.02 5.89 -0.85
C GLN A 276 9.54 4.58 -0.22
N GLY A 277 10.32 4.04 0.72
CA GLY A 277 9.98 2.89 1.55
C GLY A 277 10.08 1.52 0.87
N ALA A 278 9.77 1.38 -0.42
CA ALA A 278 9.73 0.14 -1.17
C ALA A 278 10.55 0.22 -2.47
N ALA A 279 10.86 -0.92 -3.08
CA ALA A 279 11.27 -0.95 -4.49
C ALA A 279 10.06 -0.55 -5.37
N PHE A 280 10.30 0.30 -6.36
CA PHE A 280 9.28 0.70 -7.33
C PHE A 280 9.66 0.18 -8.72
N ALA A 281 8.74 -0.52 -9.34
CA ALA A 281 8.88 -0.98 -10.71
C ALA A 281 7.84 -0.35 -11.61
N PHE A 282 8.22 -0.10 -12.85
CA PHE A 282 7.38 0.54 -13.86
C PHE A 282 7.33 -0.37 -15.07
N GLU A 283 6.11 -0.69 -15.51
CA GLU A 283 5.85 -1.54 -16.67
C GLU A 283 4.81 -0.86 -17.58
N ALA A 284 5.01 -0.91 -18.87
CA ALA A 284 4.03 -0.38 -19.81
C ALA A 284 2.67 -1.09 -19.64
N LEU A 285 1.61 -0.32 -19.70
CA LEU A 285 0.26 -0.89 -19.84
C LEU A 285 0.18 -1.57 -21.21
N SER A 286 -0.33 -2.79 -21.24
CA SER A 286 -0.68 -3.42 -22.52
C SER A 286 -1.75 -2.56 -23.20
N SER A 287 -1.63 -2.40 -24.51
CA SER A 287 -2.56 -1.65 -25.37
C SER A 287 -3.98 -2.24 -25.45
N ARG A 288 -4.34 -3.15 -24.52
CA ARG A 288 -5.68 -3.73 -24.37
C ARG A 288 -6.05 -3.68 -22.89
N GLY A 289 -6.91 -2.76 -22.53
CA GLY A 289 -7.57 -2.69 -21.22
C GLY A 289 -8.13 -1.32 -20.95
#